data_dea78dc37e1513849788b7c051ff14d5
#
_entry.id   dea78dc37e1513849788b7c051ff14d5
#
_cell.length_a   1.000
_cell.length_b   1.000
_cell.length_c   1.000
_cell.angle_alpha   90.00
_cell.angle_beta   90.00
_cell.angle_gamma   90.00
#
_symmetry.space_group_name_H-M   'P 1'
#
loop_
_entity.id
_entity.type
_entity.pdbx_description
1 polymer ?
#
loop_
_entity_poly.entity_id
_entity_poly.type
_entity_poly.pdbx_seq_one_letter_code
_entity_poly.pdbx_strand_id
1 'polypeptide(L)' 'SSGTVTAIRLGSVTAHMPGTWESWDLNLWGGNVLTGIKVQDVGKNTADNVGGVYYRPLQYLLNGAWVTAASI' A
#
# COMPACT_ATOMS: atom_id res chain seq x y z
N SER A 1 -22.95 9.12 -21.74
CA SER A 1 -22.69 7.71 -21.59
C SER A 1 -21.72 7.48 -20.45
N SER A 2 -21.81 6.34 -19.86
CA SER A 2 -20.82 5.92 -18.90
C SER A 2 -19.49 5.70 -19.61
N GLY A 3 -18.42 6.09 -18.99
CA GLY A 3 -17.11 5.85 -19.55
C GLY A 3 -16.71 4.38 -19.45
N THR A 4 -15.64 4.06 -20.14
CA THR A 4 -15.04 2.74 -20.09
C THR A 4 -13.71 2.85 -19.39
N VAL A 5 -13.42 1.91 -18.50
CA VAL A 5 -12.10 1.82 -17.88
C VAL A 5 -11.12 1.31 -18.95
N THR A 6 -10.10 2.11 -19.23
CA THR A 6 -9.14 1.80 -20.29
C THR A 6 -7.77 1.40 -19.76
N ALA A 7 -7.50 1.62 -18.47
CA ALA A 7 -6.23 1.23 -17.86
C ALA A 7 -6.40 1.16 -16.35
N ILE A 8 -5.50 0.42 -15.69
CA ILE A 8 -5.38 0.43 -14.23
C ILE A 8 -3.91 0.61 -13.88
N ARG A 9 -3.68 1.18 -12.70
CA ARG A 9 -2.32 1.37 -12.18
C ARG A 9 -2.32 1.38 -10.67
N LEU A 10 -1.14 1.23 -10.09
CA LEU A 10 -0.91 1.57 -8.70
C LEU A 10 -0.37 3.00 -8.66
N GLY A 11 -0.88 3.81 -7.75
CA GLY A 11 -0.44 5.19 -7.60
C GLY A 11 0.87 5.32 -6.84
N SER A 12 1.12 6.51 -6.29
CA SER A 12 2.36 6.79 -5.58
C SER A 12 2.48 5.97 -4.33
N VAL A 13 3.72 5.56 -4.01
CA VAL A 13 4.00 4.75 -2.82
C VAL A 13 3.92 5.61 -1.56
N THR A 14 3.35 5.04 -0.51
CA THR A 14 3.39 5.58 0.85
C THR A 14 4.00 4.53 1.77
N ALA A 15 4.77 4.99 2.74
CA ALA A 15 5.42 4.10 3.70
C ALA A 15 4.79 4.29 5.08
N HIS A 16 4.59 3.18 5.78
CA HIS A 16 4.21 3.17 7.20
C HIS A 16 5.32 2.42 7.93
N MET A 17 6.12 3.17 8.69
CA MET A 17 7.37 2.65 9.27
C MET A 17 7.38 2.86 10.79
N PRO A 18 6.52 2.14 11.53
CA PRO A 18 6.50 2.28 12.99
C PRO A 18 7.70 1.65 13.69
N GLY A 19 8.40 0.75 13.02
CA GLY A 19 9.53 0.04 13.61
C GLY A 19 9.13 -1.27 14.25
N THR A 20 10.09 -1.89 14.96
CA THR A 20 9.92 -3.24 15.52
C THR A 20 9.80 -3.28 17.03
N TRP A 21 9.81 -2.10 17.71
CA TRP A 21 9.84 -2.03 19.17
C TRP A 21 8.45 -2.04 19.79
N GLU A 22 7.41 -1.84 19.00
CA GLU A 22 6.03 -1.81 19.47
C GLU A 22 5.18 -2.67 18.56
N SER A 23 4.10 -3.19 19.09
CA SER A 23 3.11 -3.82 18.23
C SER A 23 2.33 -2.74 17.50
N TRP A 24 1.96 -3.04 16.26
CA TRP A 24 1.18 -2.12 15.45
C TRP A 24 0.23 -2.88 14.56
N ASP A 25 -0.81 -2.20 14.15
CA ASP A 25 -1.86 -2.78 13.33
C ASP A 25 -2.21 -1.75 12.26
N LEU A 26 -2.12 -2.16 11.02
CA LEU A 26 -2.45 -1.29 9.90
C LEU A 26 -3.44 -2.00 8.99
N ASN A 27 -4.67 -1.53 9.04
CA ASN A 27 -5.70 -1.97 8.12
C ASN A 27 -5.88 -0.88 7.07
N LEU A 28 -5.44 -1.15 5.85
CA LEU A 28 -5.47 -0.17 4.79
C LEU A 28 -6.91 0.17 4.41
N TRP A 29 -7.12 1.42 4.06
CA TRP A 29 -8.42 2.00 3.76
C TRP A 29 -8.46 2.48 2.30
N GLY A 30 -9.65 2.84 1.83
CA GLY A 30 -9.83 3.30 0.46
C GLY A 30 -9.42 2.20 -0.51
N GLY A 31 -8.84 2.53 -1.60
CA GLY A 31 -8.34 1.56 -2.56
C GLY A 31 -6.87 1.20 -2.35
N ASN A 32 -6.32 1.43 -1.17
CA ASN A 32 -4.91 1.16 -0.91
C ASN A 32 -4.64 -0.33 -0.84
N VAL A 33 -3.52 -0.75 -1.42
CA VAL A 33 -3.06 -2.14 -1.39
C VAL A 33 -1.63 -2.19 -0.90
N LEU A 34 -1.34 -3.25 -0.17
CA LEU A 34 0.01 -3.50 0.33
C LEU A 34 0.91 -3.88 -0.84
N THR A 35 2.03 -3.17 -1.00
CA THR A 35 2.94 -3.42 -2.12
C THR A 35 4.35 -3.76 -1.68
N GLY A 36 4.68 -3.65 -0.40
CA GLY A 36 6.00 -4.01 0.07
C GLY A 36 6.05 -4.10 1.58
N ILE A 37 7.07 -4.74 2.09
CA ILE A 37 7.33 -4.82 3.52
C ILE A 37 8.81 -4.54 3.78
N LYS A 38 9.09 -4.02 4.97
CA LYS A 38 10.45 -3.83 5.45
C LYS A 38 10.72 -4.85 6.54
N VAL A 39 11.61 -5.77 6.26
CA VAL A 39 12.02 -6.79 7.22
C VAL A 39 13.34 -6.36 7.84
N GLN A 40 13.44 -6.42 9.15
CA GLN A 40 14.58 -5.91 9.89
C GLN A 40 15.19 -6.98 10.78
N ASP A 41 16.50 -6.86 10.95
CA ASP A 41 17.25 -7.65 11.91
C ASP A 41 17.44 -6.79 13.17
N VAL A 42 16.82 -7.19 14.26
CA VAL A 42 16.95 -6.48 15.56
C VAL A 42 17.73 -7.32 16.57
N GLY A 43 18.40 -8.34 16.11
CA GLY A 43 19.23 -9.21 16.95
C GLY A 43 20.48 -9.62 16.21
N LYS A 44 20.88 -10.85 16.43
CA LYS A 44 22.06 -11.40 15.79
C LYS A 44 21.65 -12.21 14.57
N ASN A 45 21.69 -11.58 13.40
CA ASN A 45 21.40 -12.25 12.13
C ASN A 45 19.98 -12.84 12.07
N THR A 46 19.01 -12.08 12.59
CA THR A 46 17.62 -12.51 12.63
C THR A 46 16.74 -11.50 11.90
N ALA A 47 16.81 -11.50 10.60
CA ALA A 47 15.98 -10.61 9.78
C ALA A 47 14.55 -11.16 9.70
N ASP A 48 13.87 -11.23 10.84
CA ASP A 48 12.55 -11.83 10.98
C ASP A 48 11.51 -10.89 11.59
N ASN A 49 11.83 -9.61 11.71
CA ASN A 49 10.91 -8.62 12.27
C ASN A 49 10.44 -7.69 11.19
N VAL A 50 9.13 -7.45 11.14
CA VAL A 50 8.55 -6.51 10.21
C VAL A 50 8.55 -5.13 10.85
N GLY A 51 9.31 -4.20 10.26
CA GLY A 51 9.43 -2.83 10.76
C GLY A 51 8.54 -1.84 10.05
N GLY A 52 7.95 -2.22 8.94
CA GLY A 52 7.10 -1.32 8.20
C GLY A 52 6.59 -1.94 6.93
N VAL A 53 5.74 -1.20 6.26
CA VAL A 53 5.12 -1.64 5.02
C VAL A 53 5.04 -0.46 4.05
N TYR A 54 4.88 -0.80 2.79
CA TYR A 54 4.63 0.16 1.72
C TYR A 54 3.26 -0.13 1.14
N TYR A 55 2.56 0.90 0.73
CA TYR A 55 1.27 0.74 0.08
C TYR A 55 1.05 1.79 -0.98
N ARG A 56 0.17 1.48 -1.92
CA ARG A 56 -0.17 2.35 -3.04
C ARG A 56 -1.67 2.27 -3.29
N PRO A 57 -2.29 3.37 -3.74
CA PRO A 57 -3.69 3.30 -4.14
C PRO A 57 -3.84 2.59 -5.48
N LEU A 58 -4.85 1.74 -5.58
CA LEU A 58 -5.25 1.17 -6.85
C LEU A 58 -6.06 2.23 -7.60
N GLN A 59 -5.72 2.47 -8.85
CA GLN A 59 -6.38 3.50 -9.64
C GLN A 59 -6.78 2.94 -11.01
N TYR A 60 -7.82 3.53 -11.57
CA TYR A 60 -8.27 3.18 -12.91
C TYR A 60 -8.48 4.46 -13.72
N LEU A 61 -8.30 4.32 -15.03
CA LEU A 61 -8.45 5.44 -15.96
C LEU A 61 -9.86 5.42 -16.54
N LEU A 62 -10.62 6.45 -16.24
CA LEU A 62 -12.00 6.61 -16.67
C LEU A 62 -12.19 7.99 -17.28
N ASN A 63 -12.61 8.04 -18.52
CA ASN A 63 -12.85 9.30 -19.24
C ASN A 63 -11.65 10.25 -19.20
N GLY A 64 -10.45 9.70 -19.34
CA GLY A 64 -9.22 10.49 -19.35
C GLY A 64 -8.73 10.94 -17.98
N ALA A 65 -9.34 10.48 -16.90
CA ALA A 65 -8.94 10.84 -15.54
C ALA A 65 -8.65 9.60 -14.70
N TRP A 66 -7.61 9.67 -13.87
CA TRP A 66 -7.30 8.60 -12.94
C TRP A 66 -8.17 8.74 -11.69
N VAL A 67 -8.84 7.66 -11.35
CA VAL A 67 -9.73 7.60 -10.21
C VAL A 67 -9.18 6.57 -9.23
N THR A 68 -9.12 6.92 -7.95
CA THR A 68 -8.71 5.97 -6.92
C THR A 68 -9.89 5.07 -6.57
N ALA A 69 -9.65 3.77 -6.56
CA ALA A 69 -10.64 2.78 -6.17
C ALA A 69 -11.05 2.98 -4.71
N ALA A 70 -12.22 2.51 -4.36
CA ALA A 70 -12.76 2.62 -3.01
C ALA A 70 -12.87 1.24 -2.38
N SER A 71 -12.81 1.21 -1.04
CA SER A 71 -13.13 0.02 -0.26
C SER A 71 -14.58 0.08 0.19
N ILE A 72 -15.18 -1.06 0.29
CA ILE A 72 -16.55 -1.16 0.81
C ILE A 72 -16.55 -1.33 2.32
#